data_17d1dd5848f0117b933ef77ea266a891
#
_entry.id   17d1dd5848f0117b933ef77ea266a891
#
_cell.length_a   1.000
_cell.length_b   1.000
_cell.length_c   1.000
_cell.angle_alpha   90.00
_cell.angle_beta   90.00
_cell.angle_gamma   90.00
#
_symmetry.space_group_name_H-M   'P 1'
#
loop_
_entity.id
_entity.type
_entity.pdbx_description
1 polymer ?
#
loop_
_entity_poly.entity_id
_entity_poly.type
_entity_poly.pdbx_seq_one_letter_code
_entity_poly.pdbx_strand_id
1 'polypeptide(L)'
;AGVEDGSVDLLIGTHRLLQKDVRFKDLGLLVVDEEQRFGVTHKERLKELSKQVDVLTLSATPIPRTLNMALSGIRDMSAIEEPPSNRQPVQTYVLEHDWSVLCDAMRRELERGGQVYYLHNRVDTIERTAARIKEMLGEDAVVAVGHGKMSQEELSDVMTRVSDGEVDVLVCTTIIETGIDIANVNTLIIEDADKMGLSQLHQIRGRVGRSPRRAYAYMTYRQGKVLTEIAAKRLSAIREYAEFGSGFKIAMRDLEIRGAGNLLGPEQSGFLMSVGYDLYLKLLEEAVLEEKGEKPVRLPECTVDLTVSASIPDKYVPDAGQRMDLYRRIARVRAQEDADDVTDELIDRCGDPPRQVNNLLSVALLRGQAAACHIKDISQKGASLVFTLEGFQLESIAALAGQYPGRMLFSPGDTPAFTLKLRKTDDPLRSAAQAVERYKALLAPTFSLEKKK
;
A
#
# COMPACT_ATOMS: atom_id res chain seq x y z
N ALA A 1 30.97 -9.42 -27.53
CA ALA A 1 31.59 -8.57 -28.53
C ALA A 1 30.89 -7.20 -28.54
N GLY A 2 29.76 -6.97 -29.22
CA GLY A 2 29.18 -5.64 -29.42
C GLY A 2 28.87 -4.81 -28.16
N VAL A 3 28.67 -5.42 -27.01
CA VAL A 3 28.51 -4.73 -25.73
C VAL A 3 29.86 -4.31 -25.13
N GLU A 4 30.88 -5.10 -25.39
CA GLU A 4 32.23 -4.87 -24.87
C GLU A 4 33.01 -3.85 -25.74
N ASP A 5 32.76 -3.79 -27.03
CA ASP A 5 33.34 -2.78 -27.91
C ASP A 5 32.55 -1.46 -27.96
N GLY A 6 31.30 -1.46 -27.45
CA GLY A 6 30.43 -0.31 -27.38
C GLY A 6 29.70 0.00 -28.68
N SER A 7 29.51 -0.95 -29.55
CA SER A 7 28.69 -0.81 -30.76
C SER A 7 27.19 -1.11 -30.49
N VAL A 8 26.86 -1.56 -29.30
CA VAL A 8 25.48 -1.81 -28.81
C VAL A 8 25.14 -0.83 -27.71
N ASP A 9 24.18 0.05 -27.94
CA ASP A 9 23.71 1.06 -26.98
C ASP A 9 22.66 0.52 -26.02
N LEU A 10 21.80 -0.42 -26.46
CA LEU A 10 20.73 -1.01 -25.67
C LEU A 10 20.78 -2.54 -25.78
N LEU A 11 20.87 -3.21 -24.62
CA LEU A 11 20.86 -4.66 -24.54
C LEU A 11 19.69 -5.13 -23.69
N ILE A 12 18.79 -5.93 -24.26
CA ILE A 12 17.65 -6.54 -23.58
C ILE A 12 17.89 -8.04 -23.48
N GLY A 13 17.67 -8.61 -22.29
CA GLY A 13 17.80 -10.05 -22.10
C GLY A 13 17.37 -10.51 -20.72
N THR A 14 17.58 -11.78 -20.44
CA THR A 14 17.23 -12.44 -19.19
C THR A 14 18.40 -12.38 -18.20
N HIS A 15 18.31 -13.11 -17.09
CA HIS A 15 19.39 -13.29 -16.11
C HIS A 15 20.74 -13.73 -16.73
N ARG A 16 20.76 -14.17 -17.97
CA ARG A 16 21.98 -14.47 -18.74
C ARG A 16 22.91 -13.25 -18.83
N LEU A 17 22.36 -12.03 -18.82
CA LEU A 17 23.14 -10.79 -18.85
C LEU A 17 23.96 -10.54 -17.58
N LEU A 18 23.63 -11.23 -16.49
CA LEU A 18 24.35 -11.11 -15.22
C LEU A 18 25.52 -12.08 -15.09
N GLN A 19 25.79 -12.90 -16.09
CA GLN A 19 26.91 -13.83 -16.04
C GLN A 19 28.25 -13.10 -16.22
N LYS A 20 29.32 -13.69 -15.69
CA LYS A 20 30.66 -13.08 -15.61
C LYS A 20 31.32 -12.84 -16.98
N ASP A 21 30.88 -13.55 -18.01
CA ASP A 21 31.36 -13.42 -19.39
C ASP A 21 30.76 -12.24 -20.15
N VAL A 22 29.70 -11.63 -19.61
CA VAL A 22 29.13 -10.39 -20.17
C VAL A 22 29.84 -9.18 -19.56
N ARG A 23 30.54 -8.41 -20.40
CA ARG A 23 31.25 -7.21 -20.00
C ARG A 23 30.65 -6.02 -20.74
N PHE A 24 30.32 -4.98 -19.96
CA PHE A 24 29.84 -3.71 -20.48
C PHE A 24 31.00 -2.74 -20.59
N LYS A 25 31.10 -2.01 -21.70
CA LYS A 25 32.12 -0.99 -21.90
C LYS A 25 31.90 0.21 -21.01
N ASP A 26 30.67 0.73 -21.00
CA ASP A 26 30.27 1.90 -20.21
C ASP A 26 28.76 1.79 -19.95
N LEU A 27 28.40 1.21 -18.80
CA LEU A 27 27.01 1.00 -18.41
C LEU A 27 26.51 2.22 -17.65
N GLY A 28 25.55 2.97 -18.21
CA GLY A 28 24.96 4.16 -17.60
C GLY A 28 23.62 3.89 -16.88
N LEU A 29 22.79 2.99 -17.43
CA LEU A 29 21.47 2.69 -16.86
C LEU A 29 21.24 1.18 -16.81
N LEU A 30 20.78 0.70 -15.66
CA LEU A 30 20.36 -0.69 -15.45
C LEU A 30 18.86 -0.72 -15.14
N VAL A 31 18.07 -1.35 -16.01
CA VAL A 31 16.64 -1.57 -15.78
C VAL A 31 16.41 -3.01 -15.37
N VAL A 32 15.77 -3.22 -14.23
CA VAL A 32 15.49 -4.54 -13.65
C VAL A 32 13.99 -4.71 -13.49
N ASP A 33 13.41 -5.64 -14.26
CA ASP A 33 12.00 -6.03 -14.11
C ASP A 33 11.88 -7.25 -13.19
N GLU A 34 10.86 -7.27 -12.33
CA GLU A 34 10.52 -8.38 -11.43
C GLU A 34 11.73 -8.82 -10.55
N GLU A 35 12.41 -7.88 -9.89
CA GLU A 35 13.60 -8.14 -9.03
C GLU A 35 13.42 -9.30 -8.05
N GLN A 36 12.20 -9.56 -7.60
CA GLN A 36 11.88 -10.64 -6.65
C GLN A 36 12.16 -12.05 -7.21
N ARG A 37 12.24 -12.20 -8.55
CA ARG A 37 12.51 -13.48 -9.22
C ARG A 37 13.98 -13.85 -9.26
N PHE A 38 14.87 -12.91 -8.98
CA PHE A 38 16.31 -13.18 -8.97
C PHE A 38 16.74 -13.88 -7.69
N GLY A 39 17.55 -14.94 -7.84
CA GLY A 39 18.20 -15.62 -6.73
C GLY A 39 19.29 -14.75 -6.06
N VAL A 40 19.80 -15.19 -4.92
CA VAL A 40 20.79 -14.46 -4.12
C VAL A 40 22.02 -14.06 -4.93
N THR A 41 22.62 -14.98 -5.68
CA THR A 41 23.81 -14.73 -6.52
C THR A 41 23.58 -13.65 -7.57
N HIS A 42 22.40 -13.66 -8.22
CA HIS A 42 22.04 -12.64 -9.19
C HIS A 42 21.84 -11.27 -8.54
N LYS A 43 21.23 -11.23 -7.35
CA LYS A 43 21.06 -10.00 -6.58
C LYS A 43 22.40 -9.40 -6.12
N GLU A 44 23.35 -10.23 -5.75
CA GLU A 44 24.70 -9.77 -5.43
C GLU A 44 25.39 -9.16 -6.67
N ARG A 45 25.26 -9.82 -7.82
CA ARG A 45 25.80 -9.29 -9.06
C ARG A 45 25.13 -8.00 -9.52
N LEU A 46 23.81 -7.88 -9.34
CA LEU A 46 23.08 -6.63 -9.57
C LEU A 46 23.63 -5.49 -8.67
N LYS A 47 23.87 -5.78 -7.39
CA LYS A 47 24.48 -4.81 -6.47
C LYS A 47 25.89 -4.38 -6.89
N GLU A 48 26.70 -5.29 -7.43
CA GLU A 48 28.01 -4.94 -7.94
C GLU A 48 27.92 -3.98 -9.13
N LEU A 49 27.01 -4.27 -10.08
CA LEU A 49 26.78 -3.45 -11.26
C LEU A 49 26.18 -2.08 -10.91
N SER A 50 25.35 -2.01 -9.87
CA SER A 50 24.63 -0.78 -9.45
C SER A 50 25.47 0.26 -8.70
N LYS A 51 26.73 -0.02 -8.38
CA LYS A 51 27.56 0.90 -7.57
C LYS A 51 27.86 2.23 -8.23
N GLN A 52 27.85 2.28 -9.57
CA GLN A 52 28.21 3.47 -10.35
C GLN A 52 27.25 3.71 -11.52
N VAL A 53 26.05 3.19 -11.44
CA VAL A 53 25.07 3.16 -12.52
C VAL A 53 23.70 3.53 -11.98
N ASP A 54 22.94 4.31 -12.71
CA ASP A 54 21.54 4.54 -12.37
C ASP A 54 20.73 3.25 -12.48
N VAL A 55 19.87 2.99 -11.51
CA VAL A 55 19.09 1.74 -11.46
C VAL A 55 17.61 2.04 -11.37
N LEU A 56 16.85 1.56 -12.35
CA LEU A 56 15.40 1.56 -12.36
C LEU A 56 14.89 0.14 -12.11
N THR A 57 14.18 -0.07 -11.02
CA THR A 57 13.54 -1.36 -10.71
C THR A 57 12.05 -1.26 -10.90
N LEU A 58 11.49 -2.20 -11.66
CA LEU A 58 10.05 -2.30 -11.93
C LEU A 58 9.47 -3.50 -11.17
N SER A 59 8.29 -3.36 -10.60
CA SER A 59 7.57 -4.46 -9.96
C SER A 59 6.07 -4.18 -9.88
N ALA A 60 5.25 -5.19 -10.13
CA ALA A 60 3.81 -5.12 -9.91
C ALA A 60 3.46 -5.21 -8.41
N THR A 61 4.30 -5.90 -7.63
CA THR A 61 4.18 -6.05 -6.17
C THR A 61 5.55 -5.88 -5.55
N PRO A 62 5.90 -4.70 -5.02
CA PRO A 62 7.22 -4.48 -4.45
C PRO A 62 7.48 -5.47 -3.31
N ILE A 63 8.70 -6.01 -3.29
CA ILE A 63 9.11 -6.89 -2.18
C ILE A 63 9.05 -6.08 -0.89
N PRO A 64 8.64 -6.68 0.23
CA PRO A 64 8.58 -5.99 1.52
C PRO A 64 9.85 -5.22 1.87
N ARG A 65 11.03 -5.76 1.54
CA ARG A 65 12.31 -5.09 1.77
C ARG A 65 12.50 -3.86 0.87
N THR A 66 12.21 -3.96 -0.43
CA THR A 66 12.33 -2.85 -1.37
C THR A 66 11.33 -1.75 -1.03
N LEU A 67 10.10 -2.14 -0.66
CA LEU A 67 9.07 -1.24 -0.16
C LEU A 67 9.54 -0.51 1.12
N ASN A 68 10.14 -1.21 2.05
CA ASN A 68 10.70 -0.62 3.28
C ASN A 68 11.80 0.40 2.98
N MET A 69 12.69 0.10 2.03
CA MET A 69 13.75 1.02 1.60
C MET A 69 13.19 2.27 0.91
N ALA A 70 12.08 2.15 0.18
CA ALA A 70 11.40 3.29 -0.43
C ALA A 70 10.70 4.15 0.63
N LEU A 71 9.94 3.54 1.54
CA LEU A 71 9.23 4.23 2.62
C LEU A 71 10.18 4.94 3.60
N SER A 72 11.41 4.44 3.77
CA SER A 72 12.45 5.06 4.60
C SER A 72 13.30 6.11 3.88
N GLY A 73 12.96 6.48 2.64
CA GLY A 73 13.72 7.48 1.87
C GLY A 73 15.11 7.04 1.41
N ILE A 74 15.41 5.73 1.49
CA ILE A 74 16.69 5.16 0.98
C ILE A 74 16.64 5.00 -0.54
N ARG A 75 15.43 4.82 -1.11
CA ARG A 75 15.19 4.76 -2.56
C ARG A 75 13.99 5.61 -2.93
N ASP A 76 14.08 6.31 -4.03
CA ASP A 76 12.93 6.96 -4.62
C ASP A 76 11.94 5.94 -5.17
N MET A 77 10.65 6.24 -5.07
CA MET A 77 9.58 5.37 -5.55
C MET A 77 8.51 6.20 -6.24
N SER A 78 8.09 5.71 -7.41
CA SER A 78 6.93 6.23 -8.11
C SER A 78 5.91 5.10 -8.28
N ALA A 79 4.63 5.39 -8.07
CA ALA A 79 3.53 4.48 -8.30
C ALA A 79 2.77 4.89 -9.57
N ILE A 80 2.51 3.92 -10.46
CA ILE A 80 1.64 4.12 -11.61
C ILE A 80 0.24 3.73 -11.16
N GLU A 81 -0.63 4.71 -10.95
CA GLU A 81 -1.99 4.51 -10.42
C GLU A 81 -3.04 4.42 -11.52
N GLU A 82 -2.82 5.11 -12.62
CA GLU A 82 -3.76 5.12 -13.75
C GLU A 82 -3.60 3.87 -14.63
N PRO A 83 -4.69 3.12 -14.87
CA PRO A 83 -4.67 1.98 -15.78
C PRO A 83 -4.59 2.44 -17.25
N PRO A 84 -4.14 1.57 -18.16
CA PRO A 84 -4.32 1.83 -19.59
C PRO A 84 -5.80 2.04 -19.94
N SER A 85 -6.07 2.93 -20.90
CA SER A 85 -7.41 3.21 -21.39
C SER A 85 -8.12 1.91 -21.83
N ASN A 86 -9.41 1.78 -21.53
CA ASN A 86 -10.27 0.63 -21.85
C ASN A 86 -10.05 -0.66 -21.04
N ARG A 87 -9.29 -0.64 -19.94
CA ARG A 87 -9.12 -1.81 -19.07
C ARG A 87 -10.15 -1.78 -17.93
N GLN A 88 -10.83 -2.91 -17.69
CA GLN A 88 -11.78 -3.08 -16.59
C GLN A 88 -11.15 -3.85 -15.42
N PRO A 89 -11.47 -3.52 -14.16
CA PRO A 89 -11.04 -4.30 -13.01
C PRO A 89 -11.51 -5.75 -13.10
N VAL A 90 -10.66 -6.69 -12.66
CA VAL A 90 -10.98 -8.11 -12.63
C VAL A 90 -11.94 -8.39 -11.48
N GLN A 91 -13.15 -8.87 -11.81
CA GLN A 91 -14.14 -9.27 -10.79
C GLN A 91 -13.63 -10.50 -10.04
N THR A 92 -13.33 -10.33 -8.76
CA THR A 92 -12.68 -11.36 -7.95
C THR A 92 -13.66 -11.98 -6.96
N TYR A 93 -13.82 -13.29 -7.05
CA TYR A 93 -14.66 -14.11 -6.16
C TYR A 93 -13.80 -15.02 -5.29
N VAL A 94 -14.19 -15.17 -4.04
CA VAL A 94 -13.59 -16.13 -3.09
C VAL A 94 -14.69 -17.05 -2.63
N LEU A 95 -14.57 -18.35 -2.93
CA LEU A 95 -15.63 -19.34 -2.68
C LEU A 95 -15.05 -20.74 -2.40
N GLU A 96 -15.87 -21.60 -1.83
CA GLU A 96 -15.56 -23.02 -1.75
C GLU A 96 -15.51 -23.63 -3.15
N HIS A 97 -14.64 -24.60 -3.34
CA HIS A 97 -14.50 -25.31 -4.63
C HIS A 97 -15.74 -26.10 -4.94
N ASP A 98 -16.53 -25.63 -5.89
CA ASP A 98 -17.73 -26.28 -6.40
C ASP A 98 -17.65 -26.42 -7.93
N TRP A 99 -17.60 -27.68 -8.39
CA TRP A 99 -17.46 -27.97 -9.80
C TRP A 99 -18.62 -27.46 -10.66
N SER A 100 -19.84 -27.40 -10.11
CA SER A 100 -20.98 -26.90 -10.88
C SER A 100 -20.84 -25.41 -11.17
N VAL A 101 -20.48 -24.62 -10.15
CA VAL A 101 -20.24 -23.16 -10.28
C VAL A 101 -19.07 -22.88 -11.22
N LEU A 102 -18.00 -23.66 -11.10
CA LEU A 102 -16.81 -23.45 -11.94
C LEU A 102 -17.04 -23.88 -13.40
N CYS A 103 -17.80 -24.93 -13.62
CA CYS A 103 -18.21 -25.37 -14.96
C CYS A 103 -19.06 -24.29 -15.65
N ASP A 104 -20.04 -23.73 -14.93
CA ASP A 104 -20.87 -22.65 -15.46
C ASP A 104 -20.03 -21.40 -15.78
N ALA A 105 -19.06 -21.08 -14.94
CA ALA A 105 -18.13 -19.97 -15.21
C ALA A 105 -17.30 -20.20 -16.48
N MET A 106 -16.77 -21.40 -16.65
CA MET A 106 -16.02 -21.78 -17.87
C MET A 106 -16.92 -21.74 -19.11
N ARG A 107 -18.12 -22.34 -19.08
CA ARG A 107 -19.06 -22.32 -20.20
C ARG A 107 -19.39 -20.90 -20.65
N ARG A 108 -19.73 -20.01 -19.71
CA ARG A 108 -20.01 -18.58 -20.01
C ARG A 108 -18.84 -17.89 -20.68
N GLU A 109 -17.60 -18.26 -20.33
CA GLU A 109 -16.43 -17.70 -20.97
C GLU A 109 -16.30 -18.21 -22.39
N LEU A 110 -16.46 -19.51 -22.62
CA LEU A 110 -16.39 -20.13 -23.94
C LEU A 110 -17.51 -19.61 -24.87
N GLU A 111 -18.74 -19.48 -24.36
CA GLU A 111 -19.90 -18.96 -25.11
C GLU A 111 -19.67 -17.55 -25.67
N ARG A 112 -18.90 -16.72 -24.95
CA ARG A 112 -18.51 -15.40 -25.45
C ARG A 112 -17.23 -15.36 -26.27
N GLY A 113 -16.67 -16.55 -26.60
CA GLY A 113 -15.45 -16.71 -27.39
C GLY A 113 -14.16 -16.32 -26.66
N GLY A 114 -14.16 -16.36 -25.32
CA GLY A 114 -12.99 -16.18 -24.49
C GLY A 114 -12.32 -17.48 -24.11
N GLN A 115 -11.21 -17.39 -23.39
CA GLN A 115 -10.42 -18.52 -22.92
C GLN A 115 -10.28 -18.51 -21.40
N VAL A 116 -9.96 -19.65 -20.82
CA VAL A 116 -9.88 -19.86 -19.37
C VAL A 116 -8.49 -20.35 -18.94
N TYR A 117 -7.92 -19.73 -17.91
CA TYR A 117 -6.84 -20.33 -17.15
C TYR A 117 -7.41 -21.05 -15.93
N TYR A 118 -7.08 -22.34 -15.80
CA TYR A 118 -7.41 -23.16 -14.64
C TYR A 118 -6.11 -23.55 -13.91
N LEU A 119 -5.83 -22.91 -12.78
CA LEU A 119 -4.62 -23.16 -12.00
C LEU A 119 -4.82 -24.34 -11.05
N HIS A 120 -4.08 -25.42 -11.34
CA HIS A 120 -4.01 -26.63 -10.52
C HIS A 120 -2.54 -26.91 -10.17
N ASN A 121 -2.11 -26.57 -8.97
CA ASN A 121 -0.69 -26.57 -8.60
C ASN A 121 -0.17 -27.95 -8.13
N ARG A 122 -0.62 -29.04 -8.79
CA ARG A 122 -0.18 -30.41 -8.52
C ARG A 122 0.00 -31.18 -9.81
N VAL A 123 1.26 -31.33 -10.23
CA VAL A 123 1.59 -32.01 -11.49
C VAL A 123 1.06 -33.44 -11.54
N ASP A 124 1.08 -34.16 -10.41
CA ASP A 124 0.70 -35.58 -10.38
C ASP A 124 -0.80 -35.81 -10.64
N THR A 125 -1.64 -34.79 -10.50
CA THR A 125 -3.10 -34.87 -10.67
C THR A 125 -3.64 -33.95 -11.75
N ILE A 126 -2.79 -33.19 -12.41
CA ILE A 126 -3.19 -32.16 -13.38
C ILE A 126 -3.92 -32.76 -14.59
N GLU A 127 -3.44 -33.89 -15.12
CA GLU A 127 -4.06 -34.62 -16.24
C GLU A 127 -5.46 -35.10 -15.89
N ARG A 128 -5.65 -35.60 -14.65
CA ARG A 128 -6.95 -36.02 -14.17
C ARG A 128 -7.92 -34.84 -14.05
N THR A 129 -7.42 -33.69 -13.61
CA THR A 129 -8.23 -32.47 -13.52
C THR A 129 -8.62 -31.99 -14.91
N ALA A 130 -7.69 -32.01 -15.86
CA ALA A 130 -7.95 -31.64 -17.26
C ALA A 130 -8.99 -32.57 -17.92
N ALA A 131 -8.85 -33.89 -17.74
CA ALA A 131 -9.83 -34.87 -18.22
C ALA A 131 -11.23 -34.63 -17.66
N ARG A 132 -11.34 -34.34 -16.35
CA ARG A 132 -12.61 -34.00 -15.71
C ARG A 132 -13.24 -32.73 -16.27
N ILE A 133 -12.44 -31.69 -16.49
CA ILE A 133 -12.90 -30.44 -17.10
C ILE A 133 -13.42 -30.71 -18.52
N LYS A 134 -12.68 -31.48 -19.31
CA LYS A 134 -13.08 -31.88 -20.65
C LYS A 134 -14.42 -32.62 -20.64
N GLU A 135 -14.59 -33.60 -19.75
CA GLU A 135 -15.84 -34.35 -19.59
C GLU A 135 -17.03 -33.44 -19.26
N MET A 136 -16.82 -32.45 -18.35
CA MET A 136 -17.87 -31.52 -17.92
C MET A 136 -18.25 -30.49 -18.98
N LEU A 137 -17.31 -30.03 -19.79
CA LEU A 137 -17.52 -29.04 -20.84
C LEU A 137 -18.06 -29.65 -22.14
N GLY A 138 -17.77 -30.92 -22.38
CA GLY A 138 -18.17 -31.66 -23.58
C GLY A 138 -17.08 -31.80 -24.63
N GLU A 139 -17.40 -32.51 -25.71
CA GLU A 139 -16.40 -32.90 -26.73
C GLU A 139 -15.86 -31.71 -27.54
N ASP A 140 -16.63 -30.66 -27.69
CA ASP A 140 -16.27 -29.50 -28.49
C ASP A 140 -15.19 -28.62 -27.80
N ALA A 141 -15.08 -28.63 -26.47
CA ALA A 141 -14.11 -27.82 -25.73
C ALA A 141 -12.70 -28.40 -25.87
N VAL A 142 -11.73 -27.58 -26.20
CA VAL A 142 -10.32 -27.95 -26.29
C VAL A 142 -9.62 -27.63 -24.96
N VAL A 143 -9.20 -28.69 -24.25
CA VAL A 143 -8.50 -28.55 -22.96
C VAL A 143 -7.05 -28.97 -23.15
N ALA A 144 -6.12 -28.11 -22.76
CA ALA A 144 -4.68 -28.39 -22.78
C ALA A 144 -4.09 -28.32 -21.35
N VAL A 145 -2.96 -28.99 -21.16
CA VAL A 145 -2.21 -29.02 -19.92
C VAL A 145 -0.84 -28.35 -20.11
N GLY A 146 -0.42 -27.55 -19.10
CA GLY A 146 0.89 -26.92 -19.08
C GLY A 146 1.52 -26.92 -17.69
N HIS A 147 2.73 -27.45 -17.54
CA HIS A 147 3.43 -27.49 -16.25
C HIS A 147 4.95 -27.49 -16.39
N GLY A 148 5.65 -27.11 -15.32
CA GLY A 148 7.11 -26.94 -15.33
C GLY A 148 7.95 -28.24 -15.45
N LYS A 149 7.34 -29.45 -15.49
CA LYS A 149 8.04 -30.70 -15.74
C LYS A 149 8.04 -31.08 -17.24
N MET A 150 7.28 -30.37 -18.08
CA MET A 150 7.30 -30.54 -19.55
C MET A 150 8.62 -30.02 -20.09
N SER A 151 9.01 -30.55 -21.26
CA SER A 151 10.13 -29.98 -22.00
C SER A 151 9.83 -28.54 -22.43
N GLN A 152 10.87 -27.79 -22.74
CA GLN A 152 10.71 -26.41 -23.19
C GLN A 152 9.95 -26.31 -24.51
N GLU A 153 10.17 -27.31 -25.40
CA GLU A 153 9.50 -27.38 -26.69
C GLU A 153 8.01 -27.68 -26.54
N GLU A 154 7.63 -28.70 -25.74
CA GLU A 154 6.24 -29.05 -25.47
C GLU A 154 5.47 -27.87 -24.82
N LEU A 155 6.09 -27.21 -23.83
CA LEU A 155 5.47 -26.09 -23.19
C LEU A 155 5.29 -24.88 -24.13
N SER A 156 6.28 -24.65 -25.02
CA SER A 156 6.21 -23.60 -26.03
C SER A 156 5.09 -23.87 -27.03
N ASP A 157 4.94 -25.11 -27.47
CA ASP A 157 3.87 -25.52 -28.40
C ASP A 157 2.49 -25.31 -27.77
N VAL A 158 2.27 -25.76 -26.53
CA VAL A 158 1.01 -25.54 -25.81
C VAL A 158 0.70 -24.04 -25.67
N MET A 159 1.70 -23.24 -25.33
CA MET A 159 1.48 -21.79 -25.14
C MET A 159 1.18 -21.08 -26.46
N THR A 160 1.80 -21.49 -27.54
CA THR A 160 1.51 -20.99 -28.90
C THR A 160 0.06 -21.29 -29.27
N ARG A 161 -0.38 -22.54 -29.10
CA ARG A 161 -1.76 -22.96 -29.39
C ARG A 161 -2.80 -22.19 -28.54
N VAL A 162 -2.49 -21.91 -27.27
CA VAL A 162 -3.34 -21.06 -26.42
C VAL A 162 -3.38 -19.63 -26.97
N SER A 163 -2.24 -19.09 -27.39
CA SER A 163 -2.14 -17.74 -27.96
C SER A 163 -2.90 -17.61 -29.27
N ASP A 164 -2.89 -18.66 -30.09
CA ASP A 164 -3.58 -18.72 -31.40
C ASP A 164 -5.09 -18.98 -31.25
N GLY A 165 -5.56 -19.22 -30.04
CA GLY A 165 -6.98 -19.44 -29.74
C GLY A 165 -7.47 -20.88 -30.02
N GLU A 166 -6.56 -21.82 -30.21
CA GLU A 166 -6.87 -23.24 -30.46
C GLU A 166 -7.23 -24.00 -29.18
N VAL A 167 -6.99 -23.40 -28.01
CA VAL A 167 -7.24 -23.99 -26.69
C VAL A 167 -8.22 -23.13 -25.93
N ASP A 168 -9.31 -23.71 -25.48
CA ASP A 168 -10.37 -23.05 -24.71
C ASP A 168 -10.02 -22.94 -23.23
N VAL A 169 -9.46 -24.02 -22.66
CA VAL A 169 -9.07 -24.07 -21.25
C VAL A 169 -7.65 -24.58 -21.10
N LEU A 170 -6.78 -23.76 -20.55
CA LEU A 170 -5.44 -24.19 -20.15
C LEU A 170 -5.44 -24.56 -18.66
N VAL A 171 -5.27 -25.84 -18.36
CA VAL A 171 -5.05 -26.35 -17.01
C VAL A 171 -3.54 -26.30 -16.75
N CYS A 172 -3.11 -25.50 -15.78
CA CYS A 172 -1.68 -25.26 -15.61
C CYS A 172 -1.27 -25.13 -14.14
N THR A 173 0.02 -25.27 -13.90
CA THR A 173 0.64 -24.87 -12.64
C THR A 173 0.94 -23.37 -12.64
N THR A 174 1.73 -22.87 -11.68
CA THR A 174 2.14 -21.46 -11.58
C THR A 174 3.00 -20.95 -12.77
N ILE A 175 3.12 -21.70 -13.85
CA ILE A 175 3.88 -21.28 -15.05
C ILE A 175 3.33 -19.99 -15.67
N ILE A 176 2.02 -19.73 -15.56
CA ILE A 176 1.39 -18.51 -16.07
C ILE A 176 1.83 -17.24 -15.30
N GLU A 177 2.47 -17.40 -14.15
CA GLU A 177 3.08 -16.30 -13.41
C GLU A 177 4.21 -15.61 -14.20
N THR A 178 4.78 -16.31 -15.20
CA THR A 178 5.95 -15.88 -15.99
C THR A 178 5.59 -15.06 -17.21
N GLY A 179 5.15 -13.81 -17.06
CA GLY A 179 5.19 -12.80 -18.14
C GLY A 179 4.35 -13.07 -19.42
N ILE A 180 3.59 -14.15 -19.50
CA ILE A 180 2.80 -14.52 -20.68
C ILE A 180 1.61 -13.58 -20.81
N ASP A 181 1.42 -13.01 -22.01
CA ASP A 181 0.36 -12.08 -22.33
C ASP A 181 -0.59 -12.68 -23.38
N ILE A 182 -1.73 -13.22 -22.95
CA ILE A 182 -2.77 -13.72 -23.84
C ILE A 182 -4.04 -12.91 -23.58
N ALA A 183 -4.34 -11.98 -24.48
CA ALA A 183 -5.41 -11.01 -24.32
C ALA A 183 -6.82 -11.63 -24.26
N ASN A 184 -7.02 -12.82 -24.85
CA ASN A 184 -8.32 -13.49 -24.91
C ASN A 184 -8.66 -14.31 -23.67
N VAL A 185 -7.69 -14.52 -22.75
CA VAL A 185 -7.97 -15.20 -21.47
C VAL A 185 -8.57 -14.20 -20.49
N ASN A 186 -9.88 -14.31 -20.25
CA ASN A 186 -10.61 -13.39 -19.37
C ASN A 186 -11.21 -14.07 -18.13
N THR A 187 -11.09 -15.38 -18.01
CA THR A 187 -11.49 -16.11 -16.80
C THR A 187 -10.32 -16.87 -16.22
N LEU A 188 -10.11 -16.71 -14.92
CA LEU A 188 -9.08 -17.37 -14.12
C LEU A 188 -9.74 -18.14 -12.97
N ILE A 189 -9.40 -19.40 -12.84
CA ILE A 189 -9.82 -20.25 -11.70
C ILE A 189 -8.55 -20.72 -10.99
N ILE A 190 -8.49 -20.57 -9.68
CA ILE A 190 -7.36 -21.00 -8.85
C ILE A 190 -7.86 -21.99 -7.80
N GLU A 191 -7.39 -23.25 -7.86
CA GLU A 191 -7.60 -24.23 -6.81
C GLU A 191 -6.64 -24.00 -5.61
N ASP A 192 -7.12 -24.36 -4.42
CA ASP A 192 -6.34 -24.25 -3.18
C ASP A 192 -5.69 -22.83 -3.00
N ALA A 193 -6.38 -21.76 -3.38
CA ALA A 193 -5.88 -20.38 -3.32
C ALA A 193 -5.49 -19.96 -1.89
N ASP A 194 -6.04 -20.58 -0.88
CA ASP A 194 -5.69 -20.39 0.53
C ASP A 194 -4.25 -20.80 0.89
N LYS A 195 -3.59 -21.57 0.02
CA LYS A 195 -2.19 -21.99 0.19
C LYS A 195 -1.21 -21.02 -0.47
N MET A 196 -1.70 -20.04 -1.24
CA MET A 196 -0.86 -19.11 -2.00
C MET A 196 -0.60 -17.81 -1.24
N GLY A 197 0.51 -17.16 -1.57
CA GLY A 197 0.83 -15.84 -1.05
C GLY A 197 -0.03 -14.74 -1.68
N LEU A 198 -0.31 -13.67 -0.94
CA LEU A 198 -1.14 -12.57 -1.42
C LEU A 198 -0.55 -11.90 -2.68
N SER A 199 0.74 -11.62 -2.69
CA SER A 199 1.45 -11.07 -3.85
C SER A 199 1.38 -12.00 -5.06
N GLN A 200 1.47 -13.32 -4.85
CA GLN A 200 1.36 -14.33 -5.90
C GLN A 200 -0.04 -14.36 -6.51
N LEU A 201 -1.08 -14.37 -5.66
CA LEU A 201 -2.48 -14.29 -6.12
C LEU A 201 -2.72 -13.02 -6.94
N HIS A 202 -2.15 -11.89 -6.52
CA HIS A 202 -2.25 -10.63 -7.26
C HIS A 202 -1.57 -10.70 -8.64
N GLN A 203 -0.36 -11.23 -8.71
CA GLN A 203 0.36 -11.40 -9.98
C GLN A 203 -0.37 -12.31 -10.95
N ILE A 204 -0.89 -13.45 -10.47
CA ILE A 204 -1.65 -14.41 -11.30
C ILE A 204 -2.98 -13.79 -11.72
N ARG A 205 -3.70 -13.08 -10.84
CA ARG A 205 -4.90 -12.33 -11.21
C ARG A 205 -4.63 -11.31 -12.33
N GLY A 206 -3.49 -10.67 -12.29
CA GLY A 206 -3.06 -9.72 -13.32
C GLY A 206 -2.76 -10.35 -14.69
N ARG A 207 -2.82 -11.68 -14.82
CA ARG A 207 -2.68 -12.38 -16.10
C ARG A 207 -3.95 -12.42 -16.93
N VAL A 208 -5.10 -12.10 -16.36
CA VAL A 208 -6.38 -11.96 -17.04
C VAL A 208 -6.84 -10.50 -17.06
N GLY A 209 -7.83 -10.18 -17.91
CA GLY A 209 -8.35 -8.83 -18.05
C GLY A 209 -7.40 -7.90 -18.79
N ARG A 210 -6.74 -8.40 -19.83
CA ARG A 210 -5.84 -7.64 -20.71
C ARG A 210 -6.50 -7.21 -22.03
N SER A 211 -7.81 -7.35 -22.07
CA SER A 211 -8.68 -6.91 -23.17
C SER A 211 -9.78 -5.97 -22.64
N PRO A 212 -10.56 -5.30 -23.51
CA PRO A 212 -11.70 -4.51 -23.10
C PRO A 212 -12.84 -5.33 -22.49
N ARG A 213 -12.78 -6.66 -22.59
CA ARG A 213 -13.79 -7.57 -22.03
C ARG A 213 -13.67 -7.66 -20.53
N ARG A 214 -14.82 -7.78 -19.84
CA ARG A 214 -14.83 -7.99 -18.39
C ARG A 214 -14.20 -9.33 -18.04
N ALA A 215 -13.26 -9.33 -17.12
CA ALA A 215 -12.56 -10.52 -16.65
C ALA A 215 -13.01 -10.94 -15.24
N TYR A 216 -12.87 -12.23 -14.98
CA TYR A 216 -13.29 -12.88 -13.75
C TYR A 216 -12.16 -13.71 -13.16
N ALA A 217 -12.01 -13.67 -11.84
CA ALA A 217 -11.07 -14.51 -11.10
C ALA A 217 -11.80 -15.23 -9.96
N TYR A 218 -11.75 -16.55 -9.95
CA TYR A 218 -12.33 -17.42 -8.95
C TYR A 218 -11.22 -18.00 -8.08
N MET A 219 -11.08 -17.48 -6.85
CA MET A 219 -10.13 -17.96 -5.86
C MET A 219 -10.83 -19.02 -5.01
N THR A 220 -10.50 -20.30 -5.23
CA THR A 220 -11.22 -21.38 -4.58
C THR A 220 -10.40 -22.06 -3.49
N TYR A 221 -11.07 -22.51 -2.45
CA TYR A 221 -10.51 -23.36 -1.40
C TYR A 221 -11.38 -24.60 -1.19
N ARG A 222 -10.81 -25.64 -0.61
CA ARG A 222 -11.48 -26.95 -0.49
C ARG A 222 -12.78 -26.83 0.30
N GLN A 223 -13.84 -27.46 -0.21
CA GLN A 223 -15.15 -27.53 0.44
C GLN A 223 -15.07 -28.06 1.87
N GLY A 224 -15.78 -27.42 2.80
CA GLY A 224 -15.78 -27.75 4.22
C GLY A 224 -14.47 -27.48 4.97
N LYS A 225 -13.50 -26.82 4.35
CA LYS A 225 -12.24 -26.48 5.01
C LYS A 225 -12.39 -25.20 5.83
N VAL A 226 -12.02 -25.27 7.11
CA VAL A 226 -11.85 -24.08 7.94
C VAL A 226 -10.54 -23.39 7.53
N LEU A 227 -10.65 -22.16 7.06
CA LEU A 227 -9.48 -21.35 6.70
C LEU A 227 -8.72 -20.92 7.95
N THR A 228 -7.39 -20.93 7.86
CA THR A 228 -6.56 -20.26 8.89
C THR A 228 -6.82 -18.76 8.86
N GLU A 229 -6.61 -18.07 9.97
CA GLU A 229 -6.77 -16.61 10.07
C GLU A 229 -5.94 -15.87 9.00
N ILE A 230 -4.71 -16.32 8.76
CA ILE A 230 -3.82 -15.76 7.74
C ILE A 230 -4.36 -15.97 6.34
N ALA A 231 -4.87 -17.17 6.01
CA ALA A 231 -5.46 -17.46 4.71
C ALA A 231 -6.74 -16.63 4.48
N ALA A 232 -7.59 -16.53 5.50
CA ALA A 232 -8.80 -15.72 5.45
C ALA A 232 -8.48 -14.23 5.19
N LYS A 233 -7.49 -13.65 5.90
CA LYS A 233 -7.03 -12.29 5.70
C LYS A 233 -6.48 -12.05 4.27
N ARG A 234 -5.71 -13.00 3.72
CA ARG A 234 -5.17 -12.91 2.35
C ARG A 234 -6.28 -12.95 1.30
N LEU A 235 -7.21 -13.88 1.43
CA LEU A 235 -8.34 -14.04 0.50
C LEU A 235 -9.32 -12.86 0.60
N SER A 236 -9.52 -12.29 1.77
CA SER A 236 -10.28 -11.04 1.93
C SER A 236 -9.58 -9.88 1.24
N ALA A 237 -8.27 -9.71 1.44
CA ALA A 237 -7.50 -8.65 0.85
C ALA A 237 -7.50 -8.72 -0.70
N ILE A 238 -7.31 -9.90 -1.31
CA ILE A 238 -7.33 -10.03 -2.77
C ILE A 238 -8.70 -9.71 -3.38
N ARG A 239 -9.79 -9.94 -2.65
CA ARG A 239 -11.15 -9.58 -3.04
C ARG A 239 -11.41 -8.08 -2.90
N GLU A 240 -10.96 -7.48 -1.79
CA GLU A 240 -11.13 -6.06 -1.47
C GLU A 240 -10.33 -5.16 -2.43
N TYR A 241 -9.06 -5.49 -2.65
CA TYR A 241 -8.18 -4.72 -3.55
C TYR A 241 -8.29 -5.21 -5.00
N ALA A 242 -9.49 -5.12 -5.59
CA ALA A 242 -9.75 -5.51 -6.97
C ALA A 242 -9.43 -4.39 -7.98
N GLU A 243 -9.30 -3.15 -7.53
CA GLU A 243 -9.06 -1.97 -8.36
C GLU A 243 -7.65 -1.94 -8.97
N PHE A 244 -7.50 -1.15 -10.04
CA PHE A 244 -6.18 -0.87 -10.63
C PHE A 244 -5.31 -0.08 -9.65
N GLY A 245 -3.97 -0.19 -9.81
CA GLY A 245 -3.03 0.47 -8.90
C GLY A 245 -2.95 -0.14 -7.50
N SER A 246 -3.73 -1.19 -7.20
CA SER A 246 -3.76 -1.80 -5.86
C SER A 246 -2.50 -2.58 -5.47
N GLY A 247 -1.51 -2.72 -6.37
CA GLY A 247 -0.27 -3.47 -6.11
C GLY A 247 0.47 -2.99 -4.85
N PHE A 248 0.55 -1.69 -4.64
CA PHE A 248 1.14 -1.10 -3.45
C PHE A 248 0.34 -1.45 -2.18
N LYS A 249 -0.99 -1.29 -2.21
CA LYS A 249 -1.89 -1.63 -1.10
C LYS A 249 -1.82 -3.12 -0.74
N ILE A 250 -1.71 -3.97 -1.77
CA ILE A 250 -1.52 -5.42 -1.60
C ILE A 250 -0.18 -5.75 -0.97
N ALA A 251 0.91 -5.08 -1.39
CA ALA A 251 2.23 -5.29 -0.80
C ALA A 251 2.26 -4.85 0.68
N MET A 252 1.64 -3.73 1.01
CA MET A 252 1.47 -3.27 2.40
C MET A 252 0.66 -4.27 3.21
N ARG A 253 -0.46 -4.75 2.67
CA ARG A 253 -1.31 -5.72 3.36
C ARG A 253 -0.64 -7.08 3.54
N ASP A 254 0.14 -7.54 2.56
CA ASP A 254 0.94 -8.78 2.70
C ASP A 254 1.99 -8.65 3.82
N LEU A 255 2.59 -7.47 3.94
CA LEU A 255 3.54 -7.13 5.00
C LEU A 255 2.89 -7.15 6.39
N GLU A 256 1.71 -6.56 6.54
CA GLU A 256 0.92 -6.59 7.76
C GLU A 256 0.52 -8.02 8.16
N ILE A 257 0.02 -8.82 7.20
CA ILE A 257 -0.43 -10.20 7.43
C ILE A 257 0.73 -11.13 7.82
N ARG A 258 1.91 -10.97 7.21
CA ARG A 258 3.11 -11.75 7.55
C ARG A 258 3.67 -11.38 8.93
N GLY A 259 3.29 -10.21 9.44
CA GLY A 259 3.96 -9.59 10.57
C GLY A 259 5.33 -9.08 10.18
N ALA A 260 5.67 -7.88 10.59
CA ALA A 260 6.96 -7.23 10.25
C ALA A 260 8.21 -8.02 10.72
N GLY A 261 8.02 -9.07 11.54
CA GLY A 261 9.08 -9.86 12.14
C GLY A 261 9.92 -10.72 11.19
N ASN A 262 9.45 -11.02 9.98
CA ASN A 262 10.17 -11.89 9.03
C ASN A 262 11.04 -11.13 8.00
N LEU A 263 11.07 -9.79 8.05
CA LEU A 263 11.69 -8.98 7.00
C LEU A 263 13.20 -8.76 7.18
N LEU A 264 13.69 -8.79 8.41
CA LEU A 264 15.04 -8.37 8.76
C LEU A 264 15.90 -9.46 9.39
N GLY A 265 15.39 -10.70 9.45
CA GLY A 265 16.07 -11.83 10.07
C GLY A 265 15.61 -12.14 11.52
N PRO A 266 15.96 -13.31 12.06
CA PRO A 266 15.44 -13.79 13.35
C PRO A 266 15.78 -12.90 14.54
N GLU A 267 16.89 -12.16 14.49
CA GLU A 267 17.36 -11.31 15.60
C GLU A 267 16.60 -9.98 15.72
N GLN A 268 16.01 -9.50 14.62
CA GLN A 268 15.26 -8.22 14.61
C GLN A 268 13.74 -8.40 14.69
N SER A 269 13.26 -9.63 14.55
CA SER A 269 11.83 -9.97 14.56
C SER A 269 11.12 -9.60 15.86
N GLY A 270 11.80 -9.78 17.00
CA GLY A 270 11.24 -9.47 18.32
C GLY A 270 11.03 -7.99 18.58
N PHE A 271 11.90 -7.13 18.04
CA PHE A 271 11.82 -5.68 18.24
C PHE A 271 10.66 -5.04 17.46
N LEU A 272 10.46 -5.47 16.22
CA LEU A 272 9.34 -4.99 15.37
C LEU A 272 7.96 -5.38 15.91
N MET A 273 7.82 -6.56 16.52
CA MET A 273 6.58 -6.97 17.16
C MET A 273 6.25 -6.15 18.41
N SER A 274 7.26 -5.67 19.12
CA SER A 274 7.08 -4.90 20.35
C SER A 274 6.84 -3.41 20.13
N VAL A 275 7.38 -2.87 19.04
CA VAL A 275 7.40 -1.42 18.77
C VAL A 275 6.31 -1.02 17.75
N GLY A 276 5.86 -1.94 16.90
CA GLY A 276 4.94 -1.67 15.81
C GLY A 276 5.65 -1.13 14.56
N TYR A 277 5.03 -1.37 13.40
CA TYR A 277 5.63 -1.07 12.09
C TYR A 277 5.81 0.43 11.83
N ASP A 278 4.81 1.24 12.20
CA ASP A 278 4.84 2.70 11.98
C ASP A 278 5.97 3.37 12.79
N LEU A 279 6.18 2.93 14.04
CA LEU A 279 7.28 3.47 14.86
C LEU A 279 8.65 3.01 14.36
N TYR A 280 8.74 1.76 13.85
CA TYR A 280 9.96 1.28 13.21
C TYR A 280 10.33 2.09 11.98
N LEU A 281 9.37 2.40 11.09
CA LEU A 281 9.61 3.25 9.92
C LEU A 281 10.09 4.64 10.33
N LYS A 282 9.45 5.25 11.32
CA LYS A 282 9.84 6.57 11.84
C LYS A 282 11.29 6.57 12.37
N LEU A 283 11.65 5.55 13.15
CA LEU A 283 13.01 5.43 13.67
C LEU A 283 14.05 5.17 12.57
N LEU A 284 13.68 4.39 11.55
CA LEU A 284 14.56 4.14 10.41
C LEU A 284 14.77 5.39 9.57
N GLU A 285 13.73 6.17 9.31
CA GLU A 285 13.78 7.46 8.63
C GLU A 285 14.67 8.45 9.41
N GLU A 286 14.48 8.57 10.72
CA GLU A 286 15.33 9.40 11.59
C GLU A 286 16.81 8.97 11.50
N ALA A 287 17.09 7.67 11.56
CA ALA A 287 18.45 7.14 11.47
C ALA A 287 19.10 7.38 10.09
N VAL A 288 18.33 7.28 9.00
CA VAL A 288 18.79 7.57 7.64
C VAL A 288 19.14 9.05 7.48
N LEU A 289 18.31 9.95 8.00
CA LEU A 289 18.56 11.39 7.98
C LEU A 289 19.82 11.75 8.80
N GLU A 290 19.99 11.13 9.97
CA GLU A 290 21.19 11.32 10.80
C GLU A 290 22.47 10.85 10.06
N GLU A 291 22.43 9.71 9.37
CA GLU A 291 23.55 9.17 8.60
C GLU A 291 23.88 10.04 7.37
N LYS A 292 22.88 10.66 6.74
CA LYS A 292 23.05 11.66 5.68
C LYS A 292 23.58 13.01 6.19
N GLY A 293 23.73 13.18 7.52
CA GLY A 293 24.14 14.43 8.14
C GLY A 293 23.03 15.49 8.21
N GLU A 294 21.80 15.09 7.92
CA GLU A 294 20.62 15.92 8.05
C GLU A 294 20.02 15.73 9.46
N LYS A 295 19.68 16.82 10.10
CA LYS A 295 19.00 16.72 11.41
C LYS A 295 17.54 16.33 11.17
N PRO A 296 17.07 15.21 11.75
CA PRO A 296 15.66 14.87 11.68
C PRO A 296 14.84 16.03 12.26
N VAL A 297 13.94 16.57 11.44
CA VAL A 297 12.99 17.60 11.90
C VAL A 297 12.00 16.89 12.81
N ARG A 298 12.30 16.83 14.10
CA ARG A 298 11.33 16.41 15.11
C ARG A 298 10.23 17.44 15.14
N LEU A 299 9.16 17.17 14.41
CA LEU A 299 7.97 17.99 14.51
C LEU A 299 7.43 17.85 15.94
N PRO A 300 7.25 18.96 16.67
CA PRO A 300 6.69 18.91 18.00
C PRO A 300 5.31 18.23 17.94
N GLU A 301 5.00 17.40 18.92
CA GLU A 301 3.69 16.75 19.05
C GLU A 301 2.83 17.59 20.00
N CYS A 302 1.60 17.87 19.61
CA CYS A 302 0.63 18.55 20.46
C CYS A 302 -0.48 17.59 20.87
N THR A 303 -0.84 17.60 22.16
CA THR A 303 -2.02 16.90 22.67
C THR A 303 -3.20 17.87 22.71
N VAL A 304 -4.39 17.43 22.29
CA VAL A 304 -5.61 18.24 22.32
C VAL A 304 -6.68 17.47 23.09
N ASP A 305 -7.05 17.99 24.26
CA ASP A 305 -8.10 17.44 25.15
C ASP A 305 -9.21 18.47 25.34
N LEU A 306 -10.25 18.37 24.51
CA LEU A 306 -11.41 19.25 24.50
C LEU A 306 -12.70 18.45 24.68
N THR A 307 -13.66 19.02 25.36
CA THR A 307 -15.00 18.43 25.55
C THR A 307 -15.82 18.59 24.26
N VAL A 308 -15.47 17.83 23.23
CA VAL A 308 -16.11 17.87 21.91
C VAL A 308 -16.39 16.44 21.45
N SER A 309 -17.58 16.20 20.89
CA SER A 309 -17.87 14.91 20.25
C SER A 309 -17.15 14.82 18.91
N ALA A 310 -16.08 14.05 18.87
CA ALA A 310 -15.21 13.87 17.72
C ALA A 310 -14.95 12.38 17.50
N SER A 311 -15.70 11.75 16.62
CA SER A 311 -15.60 10.31 16.31
C SER A 311 -16.19 10.01 14.94
N ILE A 312 -15.85 8.84 14.37
CA ILE A 312 -16.46 8.32 13.15
C ILE A 312 -17.59 7.38 13.57
N PRO A 313 -18.87 7.73 13.37
CA PRO A 313 -20.00 6.88 13.76
C PRO A 313 -20.07 5.61 12.93
N ASP A 314 -20.48 4.49 13.55
CA ASP A 314 -20.69 3.20 12.88
C ASP A 314 -21.72 3.28 11.74
N LYS A 315 -22.69 4.18 11.86
CA LYS A 315 -23.69 4.42 10.82
C LYS A 315 -23.12 5.12 9.58
N TYR A 316 -22.04 5.90 9.74
CA TYR A 316 -21.39 6.62 8.64
C TYR A 316 -20.38 5.72 7.91
N VAL A 317 -19.57 4.97 8.67
CA VAL A 317 -18.64 3.97 8.12
C VAL A 317 -18.87 2.65 8.88
N PRO A 318 -19.67 1.72 8.35
CA PRO A 318 -20.02 0.49 9.06
C PRO A 318 -18.85 -0.47 9.30
N ASP A 319 -17.88 -0.51 8.37
CA ASP A 319 -16.72 -1.39 8.47
C ASP A 319 -15.70 -0.86 9.48
N ALA A 320 -15.35 -1.69 10.47
CA ALA A 320 -14.42 -1.32 11.54
C ALA A 320 -12.99 -1.12 11.04
N GLY A 321 -12.57 -1.88 10.02
CA GLY A 321 -11.24 -1.75 9.40
C GLY A 321 -11.11 -0.41 8.67
N GLN A 322 -12.08 -0.06 7.83
CA GLN A 322 -12.13 1.22 7.14
C GLN A 322 -12.18 2.41 8.12
N ARG A 323 -12.93 2.29 9.24
CA ARG A 323 -12.92 3.33 10.28
C ARG A 323 -11.53 3.54 10.87
N MET A 324 -10.81 2.46 11.17
CA MET A 324 -9.44 2.56 11.71
C MET A 324 -8.47 3.19 10.71
N ASP A 325 -8.59 2.88 9.42
CA ASP A 325 -7.76 3.49 8.40
C ASP A 325 -8.06 4.99 8.24
N LEU A 326 -9.33 5.38 8.30
CA LEU A 326 -9.73 6.79 8.32
C LEU A 326 -9.23 7.53 9.57
N TYR A 327 -9.29 6.91 10.75
CA TYR A 327 -8.69 7.49 11.96
C TYR A 327 -7.18 7.72 11.79
N ARG A 328 -6.45 6.77 11.19
CA ARG A 328 -5.01 6.92 10.92
C ARG A 328 -4.73 8.05 9.92
N ARG A 329 -5.54 8.19 8.86
CA ARG A 329 -5.41 9.29 7.89
C ARG A 329 -5.70 10.64 8.53
N ILE A 330 -6.81 10.77 9.26
CA ILE A 330 -7.16 11.98 9.99
C ILE A 330 -6.07 12.34 11.01
N ALA A 331 -5.48 11.35 11.68
CA ALA A 331 -4.38 11.58 12.61
C ALA A 331 -3.11 12.16 11.94
N ARG A 332 -2.95 12.06 10.64
CA ARG A 332 -1.82 12.63 9.87
C ARG A 332 -2.07 14.06 9.39
N VAL A 333 -3.29 14.56 9.46
CA VAL A 333 -3.65 15.93 9.06
C VAL A 333 -2.84 16.95 9.87
N ARG A 334 -2.15 17.86 9.18
CA ARG A 334 -1.34 18.93 9.76
C ARG A 334 -1.63 20.29 9.15
N ALA A 335 -1.98 20.34 7.87
CA ALA A 335 -2.32 21.54 7.12
C ALA A 335 -3.78 21.52 6.66
N GLN A 336 -4.27 22.68 6.18
CA GLN A 336 -5.64 22.78 5.66
C GLN A 336 -5.82 21.90 4.42
N GLU A 337 -4.83 21.85 3.54
CA GLU A 337 -4.82 21.02 2.33
C GLU A 337 -5.03 19.53 2.67
N ASP A 338 -4.33 19.02 3.70
CA ASP A 338 -4.51 17.64 4.16
C ASP A 338 -5.95 17.37 4.63
N ALA A 339 -6.56 18.35 5.32
CA ALA A 339 -7.93 18.24 5.82
C ALA A 339 -8.95 18.26 4.67
N ASP A 340 -8.71 19.07 3.65
CA ASP A 340 -9.56 19.17 2.47
C ASP A 340 -9.49 17.87 1.66
N ASP A 341 -8.30 17.32 1.43
CA ASP A 341 -8.10 16.03 0.73
C ASP A 341 -8.83 14.87 1.43
N VAL A 342 -8.73 14.80 2.77
CA VAL A 342 -9.45 13.77 3.55
C VAL A 342 -10.95 13.99 3.51
N THR A 343 -11.40 15.24 3.48
CA THR A 343 -12.83 15.59 3.38
C THR A 343 -13.41 15.18 2.04
N ASP A 344 -12.69 15.47 0.95
CA ASP A 344 -13.09 15.09 -0.41
C ASP A 344 -13.18 13.57 -0.55
N GLU A 345 -12.19 12.83 -0.02
CA GLU A 345 -12.26 11.36 0.00
C GLU A 345 -13.46 10.83 0.79
N LEU A 346 -13.76 11.43 1.94
CA LEU A 346 -14.92 11.03 2.75
C LEU A 346 -16.24 11.28 2.02
N ILE A 347 -16.36 12.40 1.32
CA ILE A 347 -17.54 12.73 0.50
C ILE A 347 -17.71 11.71 -0.61
N ASP A 348 -16.63 11.42 -1.35
CA ASP A 348 -16.66 10.48 -2.48
C ASP A 348 -17.04 9.06 -2.06
N ARG A 349 -16.55 8.60 -0.90
CA ARG A 349 -16.71 7.21 -0.46
C ARG A 349 -17.91 6.96 0.44
N CYS A 350 -18.26 7.94 1.26
CA CYS A 350 -19.23 7.75 2.36
C CYS A 350 -20.35 8.80 2.36
N GLY A 351 -20.31 9.79 1.45
CA GLY A 351 -21.20 10.94 1.44
C GLY A 351 -20.80 12.02 2.46
N ASP A 352 -21.63 13.03 2.62
CA ASP A 352 -21.33 14.19 3.47
C ASP A 352 -20.97 13.80 4.90
N PRO A 353 -19.80 14.25 5.42
CA PRO A 353 -19.35 13.90 6.77
C PRO A 353 -20.23 14.52 7.84
N PRO A 354 -20.72 13.73 8.82
CA PRO A 354 -21.51 14.23 9.92
C PRO A 354 -20.68 15.13 10.84
N ARG A 355 -21.36 15.97 11.64
CA ARG A 355 -20.72 16.94 12.53
C ARG A 355 -19.60 16.36 13.39
N GLN A 356 -19.74 15.12 13.86
CA GLN A 356 -18.72 14.46 14.69
C GLN A 356 -17.42 14.19 13.90
N VAL A 357 -17.50 13.86 12.62
CA VAL A 357 -16.36 13.65 11.74
C VAL A 357 -15.70 15.00 11.40
N ASN A 358 -16.49 16.03 11.10
CA ASN A 358 -15.96 17.37 10.90
C ASN A 358 -15.24 17.92 12.14
N ASN A 359 -15.77 17.66 13.34
CA ASN A 359 -15.09 17.98 14.58
C ASN A 359 -13.75 17.23 14.71
N LEU A 360 -13.70 15.94 14.34
CA LEU A 360 -12.49 15.13 14.40
C LEU A 360 -11.41 15.68 13.46
N LEU A 361 -11.77 16.05 12.24
CA LEU A 361 -10.88 16.73 11.28
C LEU A 361 -10.37 18.06 11.83
N SER A 362 -11.27 18.87 12.41
CA SER A 362 -10.91 20.15 13.02
C SER A 362 -9.97 20.00 14.22
N VAL A 363 -10.13 18.96 15.04
CA VAL A 363 -9.22 18.65 16.16
C VAL A 363 -7.85 18.22 15.63
N ALA A 364 -7.80 17.42 14.57
CA ALA A 364 -6.54 16.98 13.95
C ALA A 364 -5.78 18.18 13.34
N LEU A 365 -6.48 19.05 12.62
CA LEU A 365 -5.92 20.28 12.06
C LEU A 365 -5.41 21.22 13.17
N LEU A 366 -6.22 21.43 14.22
CA LEU A 366 -5.83 22.23 15.39
C LEU A 366 -4.54 21.71 16.02
N ARG A 367 -4.43 20.38 16.18
CA ARG A 367 -3.24 19.72 16.71
C ARG A 367 -2.01 20.00 15.86
N GLY A 368 -2.12 19.89 14.52
CA GLY A 368 -1.04 20.17 13.58
C GLY A 368 -0.59 21.64 13.64
N GLN A 369 -1.53 22.56 13.64
CA GLN A 369 -1.26 24.00 13.69
C GLN A 369 -0.65 24.41 15.05
N ALA A 370 -1.14 23.86 16.17
CA ALA A 370 -0.62 24.10 17.49
C ALA A 370 0.81 23.59 17.66
N ALA A 371 1.10 22.38 17.14
CA ALA A 371 2.44 21.83 17.13
C ALA A 371 3.44 22.74 16.38
N ALA A 372 3.04 23.28 15.23
CA ALA A 372 3.84 24.23 14.45
C ALA A 372 4.11 25.55 15.21
N CYS A 373 3.29 25.88 16.23
CA CYS A 373 3.46 27.05 17.11
C CYS A 373 4.16 26.70 18.43
N HIS A 374 4.78 25.52 18.55
CA HIS A 374 5.42 25.04 19.79
C HIS A 374 4.48 24.95 20.99
N ILE A 375 3.19 24.69 20.74
CA ILE A 375 2.20 24.37 21.77
C ILE A 375 2.22 22.86 22.00
N LYS A 376 2.55 22.45 23.21
CA LYS A 376 2.69 21.05 23.61
C LYS A 376 1.35 20.41 23.97
N ASP A 377 0.45 21.19 24.61
CA ASP A 377 -0.83 20.68 25.07
C ASP A 377 -1.91 21.78 25.02
N ILE A 378 -3.10 21.40 24.58
CA ILE A 378 -4.32 22.22 24.66
C ILE A 378 -5.35 21.44 25.46
N SER A 379 -5.68 21.89 26.68
CA SER A 379 -6.64 21.21 27.53
C SER A 379 -7.76 22.13 27.94
N GLN A 380 -8.99 21.57 28.01
CA GLN A 380 -10.16 22.29 28.52
C GLN A 380 -10.34 22.01 30.01
N LYS A 381 -10.28 23.07 30.84
CA LYS A 381 -10.54 23.00 32.27
C LYS A 381 -11.77 23.84 32.61
N GLY A 382 -12.94 23.19 32.66
CA GLY A 382 -14.21 23.90 32.88
C GLY A 382 -14.50 24.90 31.76
N ALA A 383 -14.63 26.17 32.11
CA ALA A 383 -14.87 27.28 31.18
C ALA A 383 -13.56 27.95 30.67
N SER A 384 -12.46 27.26 30.71
CA SER A 384 -11.17 27.81 30.29
C SER A 384 -10.41 26.82 29.41
N LEU A 385 -9.70 27.33 28.41
CA LEU A 385 -8.74 26.60 27.59
C LEU A 385 -7.32 26.93 28.09
N VAL A 386 -6.52 25.90 28.33
CA VAL A 386 -5.13 26.03 28.77
C VAL A 386 -4.23 25.57 27.63
N PHE A 387 -3.30 26.42 27.22
CA PHE A 387 -2.32 26.16 26.17
C PHE A 387 -0.94 26.11 26.82
N THR A 388 -0.33 24.92 26.84
CA THR A 388 1.01 24.71 27.40
C THR A 388 2.05 24.84 26.28
N LEU A 389 3.07 25.64 26.52
CA LEU A 389 4.08 25.98 25.51
C LEU A 389 5.41 25.25 25.80
N GLU A 390 6.15 24.86 24.76
CA GLU A 390 7.55 24.41 24.91
C GLU A 390 8.51 25.59 25.11
N GLY A 391 8.14 26.76 24.56
CA GLY A 391 8.86 28.01 24.68
C GLY A 391 7.95 29.16 24.25
N PHE A 392 8.31 30.40 24.57
CA PHE A 392 7.50 31.56 24.23
C PHE A 392 8.33 32.81 23.96
N GLN A 393 7.75 33.70 23.17
CA GLN A 393 8.22 35.09 23.02
C GLN A 393 7.27 35.99 23.81
N LEU A 394 7.83 36.75 24.75
CA LEU A 394 7.03 37.59 25.63
C LEU A 394 6.21 38.66 24.86
N GLU A 395 6.78 39.21 23.79
CA GLU A 395 6.12 40.17 22.91
C GLU A 395 4.89 39.59 22.22
N SER A 396 5.01 38.35 21.68
CA SER A 396 3.92 37.63 21.02
C SER A 396 2.78 37.30 22.01
N ILE A 397 3.14 36.89 23.23
CA ILE A 397 2.15 36.62 24.31
C ILE A 397 1.47 37.90 24.75
N ALA A 398 2.20 39.02 24.91
CA ALA A 398 1.62 40.30 25.28
C ALA A 398 0.67 40.84 24.19
N ALA A 399 1.06 40.71 22.93
CA ALA A 399 0.22 41.09 21.80
C ALA A 399 -1.05 40.21 21.69
N LEU A 400 -0.93 38.90 21.94
CA LEU A 400 -2.07 37.99 22.00
C LEU A 400 -3.02 38.35 23.14
N ALA A 401 -2.48 38.66 24.33
CA ALA A 401 -3.29 39.08 25.48
C ALA A 401 -4.08 40.38 25.21
N GLY A 402 -3.50 41.30 24.43
CA GLY A 402 -4.19 42.50 23.95
C GLY A 402 -5.41 42.22 23.08
N GLN A 403 -5.43 41.10 22.35
CA GLN A 403 -6.58 40.66 21.54
C GLN A 403 -7.70 39.99 22.36
N TYR A 404 -7.42 39.63 23.61
CA TYR A 404 -8.38 38.98 24.52
C TYR A 404 -8.49 39.72 25.86
N PRO A 405 -8.89 41.00 25.89
CA PRO A 405 -8.87 41.85 27.12
C PRO A 405 -9.69 41.22 28.23
N GLY A 406 -9.06 41.05 29.40
CA GLY A 406 -9.68 40.47 30.61
C GLY A 406 -10.04 39.00 30.54
N ARG A 407 -9.66 38.30 29.46
CA ARG A 407 -9.98 36.87 29.24
C ARG A 407 -8.75 35.95 29.16
N MET A 408 -7.59 36.53 28.96
CA MET A 408 -6.35 35.79 28.84
C MET A 408 -5.46 36.02 30.06
N LEU A 409 -4.87 34.92 30.55
CA LEU A 409 -3.94 34.92 31.67
C LEU A 409 -2.71 34.16 31.24
N PHE A 410 -1.51 34.70 31.44
CA PHE A 410 -0.24 34.04 31.15
C PHE A 410 0.45 33.65 32.46
N SER A 411 0.93 32.41 32.52
CA SER A 411 1.67 31.86 33.65
C SER A 411 3.09 31.51 33.18
N PRO A 412 4.07 32.35 33.46
CA PRO A 412 5.48 32.04 33.20
C PRO A 412 5.98 31.11 34.31
N GLY A 413 6.53 29.98 33.99
CA GLY A 413 7.07 28.98 34.92
C GLY A 413 7.87 27.92 34.15
N ASP A 414 8.24 26.81 34.81
CA ASP A 414 8.92 25.69 34.20
C ASP A 414 8.12 25.08 33.02
N THR A 415 6.79 25.20 33.08
CA THR A 415 5.85 24.89 32.01
C THR A 415 5.03 26.12 31.66
N PRO A 416 5.54 27.01 30.79
CA PRO A 416 4.83 28.23 30.44
C PRO A 416 3.50 27.91 29.76
N ALA A 417 2.44 28.62 30.19
CA ALA A 417 1.12 28.40 29.65
C ALA A 417 0.31 29.70 29.58
N PHE A 418 -0.55 29.79 28.58
CA PHE A 418 -1.60 30.81 28.61
C PHE A 418 -2.99 30.18 28.71
N THR A 419 -3.86 30.84 29.46
CA THR A 419 -5.22 30.38 29.71
C THR A 419 -6.19 31.36 29.09
N LEU A 420 -7.12 30.86 28.27
CA LEU A 420 -8.20 31.66 27.67
C LEU A 420 -9.54 31.29 28.31
N LYS A 421 -10.19 32.27 28.95
CA LYS A 421 -11.53 32.11 29.55
C LYS A 421 -12.60 32.15 28.45
N LEU A 422 -13.42 31.09 28.37
CA LEU A 422 -14.54 31.00 27.45
C LEU A 422 -15.77 31.76 27.98
N ARG A 423 -16.54 32.33 27.06
CA ARG A 423 -17.89 32.83 27.36
C ARG A 423 -18.88 31.68 27.28
N LYS A 424 -20.05 31.82 27.85
CA LYS A 424 -21.11 30.78 27.83
C LYS A 424 -21.56 30.38 26.41
N THR A 425 -21.37 31.27 25.45
CA THR A 425 -21.75 31.08 24.04
C THR A 425 -20.60 30.60 23.14
N ASP A 426 -19.37 30.56 23.68
CA ASP A 426 -18.18 30.22 22.91
C ASP A 426 -18.10 28.68 22.70
N ASP A 427 -17.89 28.26 21.46
CA ASP A 427 -17.55 26.88 21.15
C ASP A 427 -16.07 26.62 21.47
N PRO A 428 -15.72 25.61 22.28
CA PRO A 428 -14.36 25.38 22.73
C PRO A 428 -13.38 25.10 21.57
N LEU A 429 -13.78 24.27 20.60
CA LEU A 429 -12.94 23.89 19.48
C LEU A 429 -12.65 25.09 18.57
N ARG A 430 -13.67 25.84 18.23
CA ARG A 430 -13.55 27.05 17.40
C ARG A 430 -12.73 28.14 18.12
N SER A 431 -12.89 28.28 19.43
CA SER A 431 -12.14 29.26 20.24
C SER A 431 -10.66 28.86 20.33
N ALA A 432 -10.37 27.57 20.47
CA ALA A 432 -9.00 27.04 20.45
C ALA A 432 -8.32 27.29 19.09
N ALA A 433 -9.00 26.98 18.00
CA ALA A 433 -8.48 27.20 16.64
C ALA A 433 -8.17 28.68 16.38
N GLN A 434 -9.08 29.59 16.75
CA GLN A 434 -8.86 31.02 16.62
C GLN A 434 -7.69 31.53 17.48
N ALA A 435 -7.52 30.97 18.67
CA ALA A 435 -6.41 31.36 19.55
C ALA A 435 -5.07 30.93 18.98
N VAL A 436 -4.97 29.71 18.43
CA VAL A 436 -3.77 29.20 17.77
C VAL A 436 -3.46 29.99 16.50
N GLU A 437 -4.45 30.26 15.66
CA GLU A 437 -4.29 31.05 14.44
C GLU A 437 -3.75 32.46 14.74
N ARG A 438 -4.34 33.15 15.72
CA ARG A 438 -3.87 34.46 16.16
C ARG A 438 -2.47 34.42 16.76
N TYR A 439 -2.17 33.39 17.55
CA TYR A 439 -0.83 33.21 18.11
C TYR A 439 0.20 32.97 16.98
N LYS A 440 -0.14 32.12 16.01
CA LYS A 440 0.70 31.88 14.82
C LYS A 440 1.02 33.17 14.05
N ALA A 441 0.03 34.03 13.86
CA ALA A 441 0.21 35.32 13.17
C ALA A 441 1.14 36.30 13.91
N LEU A 442 1.32 36.12 15.23
CA LEU A 442 2.17 36.96 16.08
C LEU A 442 3.57 36.38 16.29
N LEU A 443 3.82 35.14 15.90
CA LEU A 443 5.15 34.53 15.96
C LEU A 443 6.04 35.10 14.83
N ALA A 444 7.23 35.56 15.16
CA ALA A 444 8.19 36.02 14.17
C ALA A 444 8.68 34.84 13.30
N PRO A 445 8.99 35.05 11.99
CA PRO A 445 9.35 33.97 11.05
C PRO A 445 10.66 33.21 11.39
N THR A 446 11.38 33.59 12.45
CA THR A 446 12.66 32.99 12.89
C THR A 446 12.61 32.40 14.31
N PHE A 447 11.44 31.95 14.78
CA PHE A 447 11.38 31.32 16.10
C PHE A 447 11.91 29.87 16.02
N SER A 448 13.24 29.71 16.10
CA SER A 448 13.88 28.45 16.47
C SER A 448 14.19 28.48 17.97
N LEU A 449 13.76 27.43 18.70
CA LEU A 449 14.13 27.26 20.10
C LEU A 449 15.66 27.10 20.19
N GLU A 450 16.39 28.19 20.43
CA GLU A 450 17.75 28.07 20.93
C GLU A 450 17.69 27.38 22.29
N LYS A 451 18.15 26.14 22.35
CA LYS A 451 18.38 25.44 23.60
C LYS A 451 19.36 26.27 24.43
N LYS A 452 18.87 26.89 25.50
CA LYS A 452 19.77 27.30 26.58
C LYS A 452 20.53 26.07 27.06
N LYS A 453 21.87 26.13 26.89
CA LYS A 453 22.83 25.19 27.49
C LYS A 453 22.70 25.17 29.01
#